data_1a34ec03c8de45ca41e19768f6a4ce9e
#
_entry.id   1a34ec03c8de45ca41e19768f6a4ce9e
#
_cell.length_a   1.000
_cell.length_b   1.000
_cell.length_c   1.000
_cell.angle_alpha   90.00
_cell.angle_beta   90.00
_cell.angle_gamma   90.00
#
_symmetry.space_group_name_H-M   'P 1'
#
loop_
_entity.id
_entity.type
_entity.pdbx_description
1 polymer ?
#
loop_
_entity_poly.entity_id
_entity_poly.type
_entity_poly.pdbx_seq_one_letter_code
_entity_poly.pdbx_strand_id
1 'polypeptide(L)'
;FWQNINVAPGPHKVTSQTRFGGYIYGFSSFDSYGWPAAMAIRKLDEIDTLPPVLTFEEDCGDFTYTATEVRSFGPPPDTAQIDQGISTIEMIDSVSTNYALEFITADRIVVDPKVKEFQFKFKVLDKTKDAFAIFVVMDRAGNYTIDSVRYTVDKLALKN
;
A
#
# COMPACT_ATOMS: atom_id res chain seq x y z
N PHE A 1 -9.38 -6.49 23.61
CA PHE A 1 -10.40 -6.83 24.62
C PHE A 1 -11.42 -7.77 23.98
N TRP A 2 -11.75 -8.87 24.62
CA TRP A 2 -12.78 -9.81 24.19
C TRP A 2 -13.62 -10.27 25.41
N GLN A 3 -14.88 -10.64 25.17
CA GLN A 3 -15.79 -11.10 26.21
C GLN A 3 -16.76 -12.15 25.65
N ASN A 4 -17.00 -13.21 26.39
CA ASN A 4 -18.07 -14.17 26.11
C ASN A 4 -19.34 -13.71 26.82
N ILE A 5 -20.45 -13.71 26.09
CA ILE A 5 -21.78 -13.37 26.62
C ILE A 5 -22.69 -14.56 26.34
N ASN A 6 -23.21 -15.16 27.42
CA ASN A 6 -24.22 -16.21 27.28
C ASN A 6 -25.59 -15.56 27.02
N VAL A 7 -26.26 -16.03 25.99
CA VAL A 7 -27.59 -15.53 25.62
C VAL A 7 -28.61 -16.68 25.59
N ALA A 8 -29.85 -16.40 25.97
CA ALA A 8 -30.94 -17.35 25.86
C ALA A 8 -31.34 -17.54 24.38
N PRO A 9 -32.04 -18.62 23.99
CA PRO A 9 -32.59 -18.75 22.65
C PRO A 9 -33.50 -17.58 22.29
N GLY A 10 -33.38 -17.05 21.05
CA GLY A 10 -34.23 -15.96 20.58
C GLY A 10 -33.42 -14.88 19.81
N PRO A 11 -34.09 -13.85 19.34
CA PRO A 11 -33.44 -12.72 18.69
C PRO A 11 -32.67 -11.84 19.66
N HIS A 12 -31.43 -11.48 19.30
CA HIS A 12 -30.58 -10.62 20.11
C HIS A 12 -30.07 -9.44 19.29
N LYS A 13 -29.93 -8.28 19.94
CA LYS A 13 -29.32 -7.09 19.37
C LYS A 13 -28.11 -6.70 20.21
N VAL A 14 -26.97 -6.58 19.54
CA VAL A 14 -25.73 -6.08 20.14
C VAL A 14 -25.44 -4.70 19.56
N THR A 15 -25.13 -3.73 20.43
CA THR A 15 -24.79 -2.36 20.03
C THR A 15 -23.53 -1.91 20.75
N SER A 16 -22.71 -1.08 20.11
CA SER A 16 -21.52 -0.48 20.68
C SER A 16 -21.30 0.91 20.14
N GLN A 17 -20.63 1.76 20.90
CA GLN A 17 -20.18 3.08 20.46
C GLN A 17 -18.90 3.00 19.64
N THR A 18 -18.18 1.87 19.70
CA THR A 18 -16.95 1.64 18.95
C THR A 18 -17.12 0.42 18.03
N ARG A 19 -16.26 0.30 17.04
CA ARG A 19 -16.27 -0.86 16.14
C ARG A 19 -16.02 -2.14 16.94
N PHE A 20 -16.80 -3.17 16.68
CA PHE A 20 -16.62 -4.48 17.27
C PHE A 20 -16.84 -5.58 16.24
N GLY A 21 -16.26 -6.74 16.49
CA GLY A 21 -16.54 -7.98 15.78
C GLY A 21 -17.05 -9.02 16.76
N GLY A 22 -17.83 -9.97 16.30
CA GLY A 22 -18.33 -11.03 17.15
C GLY A 22 -18.63 -12.31 16.38
N TYR A 23 -18.68 -13.41 17.12
CA TYR A 23 -19.12 -14.71 16.64
C TYR A 23 -20.27 -15.18 17.53
N ILE A 24 -21.29 -15.76 16.89
CA ILE A 24 -22.32 -16.52 17.59
C ILE A 24 -21.99 -17.99 17.40
N TYR A 25 -21.98 -18.74 18.49
CA TYR A 25 -21.85 -20.18 18.45
C TYR A 25 -22.78 -20.83 19.48
N GLY A 26 -23.21 -22.02 19.16
CA GLY A 26 -24.05 -22.81 20.04
C GLY A 26 -23.71 -24.28 19.96
N PHE A 27 -23.96 -24.98 21.05
CA PHE A 27 -23.77 -26.43 21.16
C PHE A 27 -25.06 -27.07 21.64
N SER A 28 -25.41 -28.20 21.06
CA SER A 28 -26.44 -29.11 21.55
C SER A 28 -25.90 -30.53 21.62
N SER A 29 -26.70 -31.46 22.12
CA SER A 29 -26.26 -32.86 22.28
C SER A 29 -25.84 -33.55 20.97
N PHE A 30 -26.26 -33.03 19.82
CA PHE A 30 -26.03 -33.68 18.52
C PHE A 30 -25.64 -32.67 17.42
N ASP A 31 -25.54 -31.37 17.76
CA ASP A 31 -25.25 -30.35 16.75
C ASP A 31 -24.50 -29.16 17.37
N SER A 32 -23.73 -28.46 16.51
CA SER A 32 -23.06 -27.23 16.87
C SER A 32 -23.06 -26.29 15.67
N TYR A 33 -23.13 -25.02 15.94
CA TYR A 33 -23.06 -24.00 14.89
C TYR A 33 -22.15 -22.84 15.31
N GLY A 34 -21.57 -22.19 14.33
CA GLY A 34 -20.80 -20.96 14.52
C GLY A 34 -20.97 -20.03 13.32
N TRP A 35 -21.36 -18.80 13.58
CA TRP A 35 -21.55 -17.76 12.57
C TRP A 35 -20.90 -16.46 12.99
N PRO A 36 -20.29 -15.69 12.06
CA PRO A 36 -19.91 -14.33 12.34
C PRO A 36 -21.16 -13.49 12.62
N ALA A 37 -21.27 -12.93 13.82
CA ALA A 37 -22.41 -12.10 14.24
C ALA A 37 -22.26 -10.66 13.81
N ALA A 38 -21.03 -10.16 13.83
CA ALA A 38 -20.64 -8.87 13.32
C ALA A 38 -19.17 -8.93 12.91
N MET A 39 -18.89 -8.44 11.75
CA MET A 39 -17.55 -8.11 11.31
C MET A 39 -17.51 -6.59 11.15
N ALA A 40 -16.45 -5.95 11.65
CA ALA A 40 -16.17 -4.57 11.26
C ALA A 40 -15.74 -4.58 9.81
N ILE A 41 -16.68 -4.87 8.91
CA ILE A 41 -16.47 -4.66 7.49
C ILE A 41 -16.33 -3.16 7.33
N ARG A 42 -15.21 -2.70 6.77
CA ARG A 42 -15.10 -1.33 6.28
C ARG A 42 -16.36 -1.02 5.46
N LYS A 43 -16.86 0.20 5.57
CA LYS A 43 -17.85 0.65 4.61
C LYS A 43 -17.28 0.39 3.22
N LEU A 44 -17.96 -0.44 2.44
CA LEU A 44 -17.54 -0.80 1.07
C LEU A 44 -17.63 0.38 0.09
N ASP A 45 -18.24 1.48 0.53
CA ASP A 45 -18.38 2.75 -0.18
C ASP A 45 -17.23 3.73 0.05
N GLU A 46 -16.31 3.42 0.97
CA GLU A 46 -15.08 4.17 1.18
C GLU A 46 -13.92 3.49 0.44
N ILE A 47 -14.00 3.41 -0.87
CA ILE A 47 -12.95 2.87 -1.71
C ILE A 47 -11.92 3.97 -1.93
N ASP A 48 -10.68 3.70 -1.53
CA ASP A 48 -9.56 4.51 -1.97
C ASP A 48 -9.40 4.37 -3.48
N THR A 49 -9.50 5.49 -4.18
CA THR A 49 -9.41 5.54 -5.65
C THR A 49 -8.24 6.40 -6.13
N LEU A 50 -7.44 6.93 -5.20
CA LEU A 50 -6.34 7.82 -5.54
C LEU A 50 -5.02 7.04 -5.56
N PRO A 51 -4.28 7.07 -6.66
CA PRO A 51 -2.98 6.41 -6.73
C PRO A 51 -1.93 7.17 -5.91
N PRO A 52 -0.85 6.50 -5.48
CA PRO A 52 0.29 7.13 -4.84
C PRO A 52 0.87 8.27 -5.68
N VAL A 53 1.27 9.36 -5.03
CA VAL A 53 1.97 10.48 -5.66
C VAL A 53 3.47 10.28 -5.53
N LEU A 54 4.19 10.54 -6.62
CA LEU A 54 5.64 10.42 -6.69
C LEU A 54 6.27 11.81 -6.80
N THR A 55 7.30 12.04 -6.02
CA THR A 55 8.24 13.14 -6.18
C THR A 55 9.65 12.58 -6.28
N PHE A 56 10.55 13.25 -6.97
CA PHE A 56 11.92 12.77 -7.10
C PHE A 56 12.95 13.91 -7.12
N GLU A 57 14.18 13.53 -6.78
CA GLU A 57 15.40 14.31 -6.97
C GLU A 57 16.34 13.51 -7.87
N GLU A 58 17.04 14.19 -8.79
CA GLU A 58 18.02 13.59 -9.69
C GLU A 58 19.42 14.05 -9.33
N ASP A 59 20.36 13.10 -9.26
CA ASP A 59 21.78 13.36 -9.12
C ASP A 59 22.60 12.47 -10.09
N CYS A 60 23.13 13.08 -11.13
CA CYS A 60 24.01 12.42 -12.11
C CYS A 60 23.44 11.11 -12.68
N GLY A 61 22.14 11.10 -12.97
CA GLY A 61 21.40 9.96 -13.51
C GLY A 61 20.87 8.97 -12.47
N ASP A 62 21.22 9.14 -11.20
CA ASP A 62 20.56 8.45 -10.10
C ASP A 62 19.30 9.23 -9.69
N PHE A 63 18.20 8.54 -9.44
CA PHE A 63 16.92 9.14 -9.06
C PHE A 63 16.49 8.68 -7.68
N THR A 64 16.30 9.61 -6.76
CA THR A 64 15.74 9.32 -5.43
C THR A 64 14.28 9.72 -5.43
N TYR A 65 13.39 8.75 -5.28
CA TYR A 65 11.95 8.92 -5.24
C TYR A 65 11.42 8.91 -3.82
N THR A 66 10.40 9.73 -3.60
CA THR A 66 9.52 9.67 -2.45
C THR A 66 8.11 9.36 -2.96
N ALA A 67 7.59 8.20 -2.60
CA ALA A 67 6.21 7.82 -2.85
C ALA A 67 5.37 8.17 -1.62
N THR A 68 4.31 8.92 -1.82
CA THR A 68 3.40 9.37 -0.76
C THR A 68 2.00 8.87 -1.05
N GLU A 69 1.39 8.24 -0.05
CA GLU A 69 -0.01 7.85 -0.11
C GLU A 69 -0.91 9.08 -0.09
N VAL A 70 -1.82 9.18 -1.08
CA VAL A 70 -2.82 10.23 -1.13
C VAL A 70 -4.09 9.76 -0.46
N ARG A 71 -4.55 10.53 0.49
CA ARG A 71 -5.76 10.21 1.25
C ARG A 71 -6.99 10.67 0.52
N SER A 72 -7.91 9.76 0.27
CA SER A 72 -9.28 10.13 -0.04
C SER A 72 -10.02 10.49 1.24
N PHE A 73 -10.78 11.58 1.20
CA PHE A 73 -11.66 11.99 2.28
C PHE A 73 -13.07 11.52 1.95
N GLY A 74 -13.67 10.73 2.84
CA GLY A 74 -15.10 10.45 2.76
C GLY A 74 -15.93 11.72 2.96
N PRO A 75 -17.17 11.76 2.46
CA PRO A 75 -18.06 12.92 2.69
C PRO A 75 -18.36 13.11 4.17
N PRO A 76 -18.51 14.36 4.66
CA PRO A 76 -18.89 14.62 6.03
C PRO A 76 -20.20 13.89 6.41
N PRO A 77 -20.35 13.34 7.63
CA PRO A 77 -19.53 13.59 8.82
C PRO A 77 -18.35 12.61 9.02
N ASP A 78 -18.10 11.72 8.08
CA ASP A 78 -17.10 10.66 8.22
C ASP A 78 -15.75 11.16 7.73
N THR A 79 -14.99 11.81 8.62
CA THR A 79 -13.61 12.23 8.39
C THR A 79 -12.60 11.10 8.67
N ALA A 80 -13.06 9.85 8.77
CA ALA A 80 -12.19 8.71 8.95
C ALA A 80 -11.32 8.57 7.70
N GLN A 81 -10.07 8.95 7.83
CA GLN A 81 -9.06 8.80 6.80
C GLN A 81 -8.85 7.31 6.53
N ILE A 82 -9.21 6.86 5.34
CA ILE A 82 -8.88 5.53 4.88
C ILE A 82 -7.47 5.61 4.30
N ASP A 83 -6.55 5.24 5.14
CA ASP A 83 -5.15 5.20 4.82
C ASP A 83 -4.79 3.75 4.50
N GLN A 84 -4.60 3.45 3.25
CA GLN A 84 -4.30 2.09 2.82
C GLN A 84 -2.79 1.83 2.80
N GLY A 85 -1.97 2.84 2.66
CA GLY A 85 -0.53 2.76 2.58
C GLY A 85 -0.02 2.11 1.29
N ILE A 86 1.26 2.31 1.02
CA ILE A 86 1.93 1.73 -0.15
C ILE A 86 2.14 0.22 0.08
N SER A 87 1.82 -0.58 -0.93
CA SER A 87 1.92 -2.04 -0.88
C SER A 87 3.06 -2.60 -1.72
N THR A 88 3.36 -1.95 -2.86
CA THR A 88 4.31 -2.50 -3.84
C THR A 88 5.07 -1.37 -4.51
N ILE A 89 6.38 -1.56 -4.65
CA ILE A 89 7.25 -0.80 -5.55
C ILE A 89 8.05 -1.83 -6.32
N GLU A 90 7.90 -1.85 -7.63
CA GLU A 90 8.51 -2.87 -8.48
C GLU A 90 9.05 -2.26 -9.77
N MET A 91 10.28 -2.61 -10.13
CA MET A 91 10.87 -2.30 -11.42
C MET A 91 10.50 -3.41 -12.41
N ILE A 92 10.10 -3.03 -13.62
CA ILE A 92 9.74 -3.99 -14.67
C ILE A 92 11.01 -4.43 -15.38
N ASP A 93 11.61 -5.53 -14.94
CA ASP A 93 12.91 -6.02 -15.41
C ASP A 93 12.96 -6.30 -16.91
N SER A 94 11.85 -6.76 -17.49
CA SER A 94 11.81 -7.12 -18.92
C SER A 94 12.07 -5.96 -19.89
N VAL A 95 11.88 -4.72 -19.41
CA VAL A 95 12.05 -3.50 -20.21
C VAL A 95 13.08 -2.53 -19.60
N SER A 96 13.60 -2.86 -18.42
CA SER A 96 14.57 -2.03 -17.72
C SER A 96 15.99 -2.50 -18.00
N THR A 97 16.92 -1.55 -18.13
CA THR A 97 18.33 -1.82 -18.41
C THR A 97 19.22 -0.88 -17.61
N ASN A 98 20.32 -1.40 -17.07
CA ASN A 98 21.40 -0.65 -16.43
C ASN A 98 20.97 0.21 -15.21
N TYR A 99 19.84 -0.13 -14.58
CA TYR A 99 19.40 0.42 -13.29
C TYR A 99 19.28 -0.68 -12.24
N ALA A 100 19.54 -0.31 -10.99
CA ALA A 100 19.17 -1.08 -9.82
C ALA A 100 18.14 -0.29 -8.99
N LEU A 101 17.14 -0.98 -8.47
CA LEU A 101 16.20 -0.44 -7.49
C LEU A 101 16.71 -0.74 -6.07
N GLU A 102 16.93 0.30 -5.29
CA GLU A 102 17.37 0.24 -3.89
C GLU A 102 16.31 0.89 -2.99
N PHE A 103 15.95 0.23 -1.88
CA PHE A 103 15.04 0.79 -0.89
C PHE A 103 15.83 1.57 0.18
N ILE A 104 15.38 2.79 0.50
CA ILE A 104 16.04 3.67 1.49
C ILE A 104 15.34 3.55 2.83
N THR A 105 14.01 3.57 2.86
CA THR A 105 13.23 3.58 4.11
C THR A 105 13.25 2.23 4.82
N ALA A 106 13.34 1.12 4.09
CA ALA A 106 13.44 -0.23 4.62
C ALA A 106 13.96 -1.19 3.55
N ASP A 107 14.56 -2.32 3.97
CA ASP A 107 15.09 -3.34 3.04
C ASP A 107 14.01 -3.98 2.15
N ARG A 108 12.77 -3.82 2.52
CA ARG A 108 11.59 -4.24 1.75
C ARG A 108 10.36 -3.47 2.22
N ILE A 109 9.35 -3.38 1.37
CA ILE A 109 8.07 -2.85 1.76
C ILE A 109 7.47 -3.80 2.82
N VAL A 110 7.47 -3.33 4.05
CA VAL A 110 6.70 -3.98 5.12
C VAL A 110 5.27 -3.54 4.92
N VAL A 111 4.36 -4.50 4.82
CA VAL A 111 2.94 -4.27 4.69
C VAL A 111 2.38 -3.71 6.01
N ASP A 112 2.79 -2.48 6.36
CA ASP A 112 2.26 -1.72 7.49
C ASP A 112 1.36 -0.59 6.97
N PRO A 113 0.05 -0.58 7.31
CA PRO A 113 -0.87 0.48 6.90
C PRO A 113 -0.50 1.87 7.45
N LYS A 114 0.49 1.94 8.33
CA LYS A 114 0.97 3.19 8.90
C LYS A 114 2.05 3.86 8.06
N VAL A 115 2.69 3.12 7.15
CA VAL A 115 3.72 3.67 6.26
C VAL A 115 3.04 4.47 5.16
N LYS A 116 3.10 5.79 5.28
CA LYS A 116 2.46 6.76 4.38
C LYS A 116 3.43 7.31 3.34
N GLU A 117 4.69 7.21 3.60
CA GLU A 117 5.76 7.72 2.77
C GLU A 117 6.85 6.66 2.67
N PHE A 118 7.32 6.42 1.47
CA PHE A 118 8.34 5.44 1.19
C PHE A 118 9.40 6.02 0.25
N GLN A 119 10.67 5.90 0.63
CA GLN A 119 11.79 6.37 -0.18
C GLN A 119 12.55 5.20 -0.80
N PHE A 120 12.83 5.35 -2.09
CA PHE A 120 13.58 4.39 -2.87
C PHE A 120 14.42 5.10 -3.93
N LYS A 121 15.42 4.41 -4.46
CA LYS A 121 16.39 4.98 -5.39
C LYS A 121 16.58 4.08 -6.61
N PHE A 122 16.59 4.69 -7.77
CA PHE A 122 17.13 4.08 -8.99
C PHE A 122 18.58 4.53 -9.15
N LYS A 123 19.49 3.56 -9.15
CA LYS A 123 20.93 3.80 -9.27
C LYS A 123 21.44 3.26 -10.59
N VAL A 124 22.16 4.08 -11.34
CA VAL A 124 22.82 3.64 -12.57
C VAL A 124 23.95 2.68 -12.23
N LEU A 125 23.92 1.47 -12.80
CA LEU A 125 24.94 0.43 -12.57
C LEU A 125 26.26 0.72 -13.29
N ASP A 126 26.18 1.21 -14.53
CA ASP A 126 27.33 1.54 -15.36
C ASP A 126 27.10 2.90 -16.02
N LYS A 127 27.75 3.93 -15.50
CA LYS A 127 27.60 5.32 -16.00
C LYS A 127 28.26 5.56 -17.37
N THR A 128 28.91 4.57 -17.95
CA THR A 128 29.42 4.64 -19.31
C THR A 128 28.40 4.19 -20.37
N LYS A 129 27.24 3.74 -19.96
CA LYS A 129 26.15 3.25 -20.80
C LYS A 129 24.85 3.97 -20.48
N ASP A 130 24.01 4.08 -21.48
CA ASP A 130 22.64 4.55 -21.29
C ASP A 130 21.89 3.61 -20.34
N ALA A 131 20.97 4.18 -19.55
CA ALA A 131 20.14 3.44 -18.63
C ALA A 131 18.66 3.85 -18.79
N PHE A 132 17.77 2.89 -18.59
CA PHE A 132 16.33 3.09 -18.65
C PHE A 132 15.63 2.13 -17.70
N ALA A 133 14.64 2.60 -16.96
CA ALA A 133 13.77 1.73 -16.19
C ALA A 133 12.33 2.23 -16.22
N ILE A 134 11.39 1.28 -16.21
CA ILE A 134 9.97 1.52 -15.94
C ILE A 134 9.65 0.84 -14.61
N PHE A 135 8.86 1.51 -13.79
CA PHE A 135 8.46 0.98 -12.49
C PHE A 135 7.02 1.32 -12.15
N VAL A 136 6.46 0.56 -11.23
CA VAL A 136 5.12 0.74 -10.71
C VAL A 136 5.17 0.91 -9.20
N VAL A 137 4.38 1.85 -8.70
CA VAL A 137 4.11 2.02 -7.27
C VAL A 137 2.63 1.84 -7.06
N MET A 138 2.26 0.92 -6.19
CA MET A 138 0.86 0.53 -5.93
C MET A 138 0.54 0.67 -4.45
N ASP A 139 -0.67 1.13 -4.15
CA ASP A 139 -1.25 1.10 -2.82
C ASP A 139 -1.92 -0.26 -2.51
N ARG A 140 -2.50 -0.38 -1.33
CA ARG A 140 -3.25 -1.59 -0.92
C ARG A 140 -4.66 -1.66 -1.47
N ALA A 141 -5.19 -0.57 -2.00
CA ALA A 141 -6.48 -0.57 -2.68
C ALA A 141 -6.36 -1.08 -4.12
N GLY A 142 -5.12 -1.14 -4.64
CA GLY A 142 -4.82 -1.54 -6.00
C GLY A 142 -4.70 -0.37 -6.97
N ASN A 143 -4.72 0.90 -6.47
CA ASN A 143 -4.43 2.03 -7.32
C ASN A 143 -2.92 2.12 -7.52
N TYR A 144 -2.49 2.52 -8.71
CA TYR A 144 -1.07 2.52 -9.04
C TYR A 144 -0.67 3.73 -9.88
N THR A 145 0.60 4.10 -9.72
CA THR A 145 1.31 5.07 -10.55
C THR A 145 2.44 4.35 -11.27
N ILE A 146 2.54 4.57 -12.59
CA ILE A 146 3.66 4.09 -13.41
C ILE A 146 4.51 5.29 -13.77
N ASP A 147 5.82 5.16 -13.65
CA ASP A 147 6.77 6.18 -14.06
C ASP A 147 8.02 5.53 -14.67
N SER A 148 8.90 6.35 -15.25
CA SER A 148 10.13 5.88 -15.89
C SER A 148 11.28 6.82 -15.61
N VAL A 149 12.48 6.24 -15.49
CA VAL A 149 13.73 6.96 -15.35
C VAL A 149 14.65 6.67 -16.54
N ARG A 150 15.41 7.69 -16.93
CA ARG A 150 16.36 7.57 -18.04
C ARG A 150 17.66 8.32 -17.73
N TYR A 151 18.76 7.68 -18.00
CA TYR A 151 20.08 8.28 -18.04
C TYR A 151 20.68 8.11 -19.44
N THR A 152 21.23 9.18 -20.00
CA THR A 152 21.89 9.14 -21.31
C THR A 152 23.32 9.62 -21.15
N VAL A 153 24.25 8.82 -21.62
CA VAL A 153 25.68 9.17 -21.59
C VAL A 153 25.94 10.36 -22.52
N ASP A 154 26.50 11.41 -21.98
CA ASP A 154 26.97 12.52 -22.79
C ASP A 154 28.24 12.10 -23.56
N LYS A 155 28.07 11.71 -24.81
CA LYS A 155 29.16 11.27 -25.69
C LYS A 155 30.18 12.37 -26.01
N LEU A 156 29.91 13.63 -25.66
CA LEU A 156 30.86 14.74 -25.83
C LEU A 156 31.88 14.81 -24.69
N ALA A 157 31.52 14.36 -23.48
CA ALA A 157 32.42 14.36 -22.33
C ALA A 157 33.48 13.26 -22.37
N LEU A 158 33.28 12.23 -23.18
CA LEU A 158 34.21 11.08 -23.30
C LEU A 158 35.35 11.30 -24.33
N LYS A 159 35.49 12.48 -24.91
CA LYS A 159 36.51 12.81 -25.93
C LYS A 159 37.68 13.67 -25.43
N ASN A 160 37.85 13.81 -24.11
CA ASN A 160 39.02 14.49 -23.54
C ASN A 160 39.93 13.53 -22.78
#